data_a743240e265a8c57f2ea16a80320a319
#
_entry.id   a743240e265a8c57f2ea16a80320a319
#
_cell.length_a   1.000
_cell.length_b   1.000
_cell.length_c   1.000
_cell.angle_alpha   90.00
_cell.angle_beta   90.00
_cell.angle_gamma   90.00
#
_symmetry.space_group_name_H-M   'P 1'
#
loop_
_entity.id
_entity.type
_entity.pdbx_description
1 polymer ?
#
loop_
_entity_poly.entity_id
_entity_poly.type
_entity_poly.pdbx_seq_one_letter_code
_entity_poly.pdbx_strand_id
1 'polypeptide(L)'
;VEVNIIDTSKFSWNEFEQNLFQDGKWEIPSKYKIKINDSSEKRYKLEMILYKMSHKYVARWALENAQAFLSFIEIGDKELKESIVCETTAVLNMRIDGKSSAYKLRNAGFLANKLGQMSINDLSKYSARVFAQSIATGHMRGHAIVSSDYAIKVINILFPNDNLKVEEERNRQIELANKIIKEYDI
;
A
#
# COMPACT_ATOMS: atom_id res chain seq x y z
N VAL A 1 2.33 32.30 19.54
CA VAL A 1 2.58 31.32 18.46
C VAL A 1 1.68 30.13 18.77
N GLU A 2 0.52 30.02 18.10
CA GLU A 2 -0.33 28.83 18.19
C GLU A 2 0.45 27.68 17.57
N VAL A 3 0.87 26.74 18.40
CA VAL A 3 1.35 25.44 17.96
C VAL A 3 0.12 24.73 17.43
N ASN A 4 -0.06 24.70 16.10
CA ASN A 4 -1.02 23.83 15.45
C ASN A 4 -0.65 22.39 15.85
N ILE A 5 -1.33 21.86 16.85
CA ILE A 5 -1.23 20.44 17.19
C ILE A 5 -1.81 19.69 16.01
N ILE A 6 -0.94 19.18 15.17
CA ILE A 6 -1.33 18.30 14.06
C ILE A 6 -1.99 17.09 14.72
N ASP A 7 -3.25 16.83 14.37
CA ASP A 7 -3.98 15.66 14.87
C ASP A 7 -3.29 14.38 14.36
N THR A 8 -2.42 13.83 15.20
CA THR A 8 -1.61 12.64 14.88
C THR A 8 -2.47 11.41 14.59
N SER A 9 -3.72 11.39 15.12
CA SER A 9 -4.67 10.30 14.86
C SER A 9 -5.16 10.26 13.41
N LYS A 10 -5.17 11.41 12.73
CA LYS A 10 -5.46 11.49 11.28
C LYS A 10 -4.27 11.03 10.46
N PHE A 11 -3.04 11.34 10.92
CA PHE A 11 -1.83 10.90 10.25
C PHE A 11 -1.70 9.38 10.27
N SER A 12 -1.85 8.75 11.41
CA SER A 12 -1.84 7.29 11.51
C SER A 12 -2.84 6.77 12.56
N TRP A 13 -3.38 5.58 12.29
CA TRP A 13 -4.19 4.81 13.25
C TRP A 13 -3.33 3.98 14.21
N ASN A 14 -2.01 3.94 13.98
CA ASN A 14 -1.04 3.19 14.77
C ASN A 14 -0.26 4.13 15.69
N GLU A 15 -0.26 3.85 17.00
CA GLU A 15 0.37 4.70 18.01
C GLU A 15 1.89 4.85 17.80
N PHE A 16 2.58 3.79 17.38
CA PHE A 16 4.00 3.87 17.09
C PHE A 16 4.29 4.85 15.93
N GLU A 17 3.51 4.81 14.87
CA GLU A 17 3.64 5.75 13.74
C GLU A 17 3.24 7.18 14.14
N GLN A 18 2.23 7.35 15.00
CA GLN A 18 1.86 8.66 15.54
C GLN A 18 3.03 9.28 16.32
N ASN A 19 3.70 8.49 17.16
CA ASN A 19 4.86 8.94 17.91
C ASN A 19 6.03 9.31 16.99
N LEU A 20 6.34 8.51 15.98
CA LEU A 20 7.37 8.86 14.97
C LEU A 20 7.05 10.19 14.27
N PHE A 21 5.80 10.40 13.92
CA PHE A 21 5.37 11.63 13.26
C PHE A 21 5.48 12.84 14.22
N GLN A 22 4.99 12.70 15.45
CA GLN A 22 5.00 13.76 16.47
C GLN A 22 6.42 14.16 16.84
N ASP A 23 7.32 13.19 16.94
CA ASP A 23 8.74 13.40 17.28
C ASP A 23 9.58 13.94 16.10
N GLY A 24 8.98 14.11 14.92
CA GLY A 24 9.72 14.47 13.69
C GLY A 24 10.71 13.40 13.22
N LYS A 25 10.46 12.14 13.58
CA LYS A 25 11.29 10.97 13.23
C LYS A 25 10.74 10.15 12.07
N TRP A 26 9.65 10.58 11.46
CA TRP A 26 9.14 9.94 10.25
C TRP A 26 10.08 10.18 9.08
N GLU A 27 10.74 9.13 8.61
CA GLU A 27 11.76 9.23 7.56
C GLU A 27 11.13 9.28 6.17
N ILE A 28 11.51 10.30 5.35
CA ILE A 28 11.23 10.40 3.93
C ILE A 28 12.53 10.83 3.22
N PRO A 29 13.04 10.08 2.24
CA PRO A 29 12.51 8.79 1.77
C PRO A 29 12.74 7.65 2.77
N SER A 30 11.75 6.80 2.90
CA SER A 30 11.87 5.58 3.69
C SER A 30 12.78 4.56 2.99
N LYS A 31 13.40 3.67 3.77
CA LYS A 31 14.29 2.64 3.22
C LYS A 31 13.51 1.59 2.45
N TYR A 32 14.04 1.17 1.30
CA TYR A 32 13.52 0.03 0.56
C TYR A 32 13.54 -1.24 1.41
N LYS A 33 12.42 -1.97 1.42
CA LYS A 33 12.29 -3.28 2.10
C LYS A 33 12.61 -4.45 1.17
N ILE A 34 12.73 -4.20 -0.12
CA ILE A 34 13.02 -5.19 -1.16
C ILE A 34 14.00 -4.61 -2.17
N LYS A 35 14.72 -5.50 -2.86
CA LYS A 35 15.61 -5.10 -3.96
C LYS A 35 14.81 -4.99 -5.26
N ILE A 36 14.78 -3.80 -5.82
CA ILE A 36 14.09 -3.46 -7.08
C ILE A 36 14.95 -2.51 -7.92
N ASN A 37 14.72 -2.50 -9.24
CA ASN A 37 15.16 -1.43 -10.13
C ASN A 37 14.04 -0.38 -10.16
N ASP A 38 14.31 0.85 -9.70
CA ASP A 38 13.30 1.87 -9.46
C ASP A 38 13.79 3.26 -9.84
N SER A 39 12.83 4.18 -10.05
CA SER A 39 13.06 5.61 -10.08
C SER A 39 12.94 6.20 -8.67
N SER A 40 14.08 6.38 -7.99
CA SER A 40 14.11 6.91 -6.62
C SER A 40 13.50 8.30 -6.51
N GLU A 41 13.64 9.13 -7.55
CA GLU A 41 13.03 10.46 -7.62
C GLU A 41 11.50 10.38 -7.60
N LYS A 42 10.92 9.52 -8.45
CA LYS A 42 9.46 9.35 -8.51
C LYS A 42 8.90 8.68 -7.25
N ARG A 43 9.65 7.72 -6.69
CA ARG A 43 9.30 7.14 -5.39
C ARG A 43 9.27 8.19 -4.28
N TYR A 44 10.28 9.04 -4.20
CA TYR A 44 10.30 10.16 -3.25
C TYR A 44 9.10 11.09 -3.42
N LYS A 45 8.80 11.47 -4.68
CA LYS A 45 7.63 12.28 -5.00
C LYS A 45 6.32 11.64 -4.51
N LEU A 46 6.16 10.34 -4.76
CA LEU A 46 5.00 9.59 -4.27
C LEU A 46 4.92 9.60 -2.74
N GLU A 47 6.02 9.33 -2.04
CA GLU A 47 6.06 9.35 -0.57
C GLU A 47 5.66 10.72 0.00
N MET A 48 6.13 11.80 -0.62
CA MET A 48 5.77 13.17 -0.21
C MET A 48 4.29 13.46 -0.40
N ILE A 49 3.66 12.92 -1.45
CA ILE A 49 2.21 13.04 -1.66
C ILE A 49 1.46 12.25 -0.59
N LEU A 50 1.81 10.98 -0.39
CA LEU A 50 1.18 10.12 0.60
C LEU A 50 1.35 10.66 2.02
N TYR A 51 2.50 11.27 2.34
CA TYR A 51 2.77 11.88 3.64
C TYR A 51 1.73 12.95 4.03
N LYS A 52 1.26 13.73 3.06
CA LYS A 52 0.27 14.79 3.26
C LYS A 52 -1.16 14.27 3.42
N MET A 53 -1.42 13.03 3.02
CA MET A 53 -2.75 12.42 3.11
C MET A 53 -2.99 11.85 4.51
N SER A 54 -4.23 11.90 5.00
CA SER A 54 -4.58 11.17 6.22
C SER A 54 -4.51 9.67 6.00
N HIS A 55 -4.36 8.88 7.07
CA HIS A 55 -4.25 7.42 7.00
C HIS A 55 -5.38 6.76 6.21
N LYS A 56 -6.60 7.26 6.39
CA LYS A 56 -7.80 6.82 5.67
C LYS A 56 -7.61 6.82 4.14
N TYR A 57 -7.05 7.89 3.61
CA TYR A 57 -6.87 8.04 2.17
C TYR A 57 -5.62 7.34 1.66
N VAL A 58 -4.58 7.22 2.50
CA VAL A 58 -3.43 6.35 2.19
C VAL A 58 -3.85 4.89 2.06
N ALA A 59 -4.72 4.40 2.96
CA ALA A 59 -5.26 3.05 2.90
C ALA A 59 -6.13 2.83 1.64
N ARG A 60 -6.97 3.81 1.29
CA ARG A 60 -7.77 3.79 0.06
C ARG A 60 -6.88 3.75 -1.18
N TRP A 61 -5.88 4.63 -1.23
CA TRP A 61 -4.91 4.65 -2.32
C TRP A 61 -4.21 3.30 -2.50
N ALA A 62 -3.72 2.70 -1.39
CA ALA A 62 -3.02 1.42 -1.44
C ALA A 62 -3.92 0.30 -1.98
N LEU A 63 -5.19 0.26 -1.57
CA LEU A 63 -6.16 -0.72 -2.05
C LEU A 63 -6.44 -0.54 -3.55
N GLU A 64 -6.70 0.69 -4.00
CA GLU A 64 -6.94 0.98 -5.42
C GLU A 64 -5.70 0.70 -6.28
N ASN A 65 -4.50 1.02 -5.77
CA ASN A 65 -3.25 0.68 -6.45
C ASN A 65 -3.10 -0.84 -6.64
N ALA A 66 -3.44 -1.63 -5.65
CA ALA A 66 -3.32 -3.08 -5.69
C ALA A 66 -4.28 -3.76 -6.68
N GLN A 67 -5.42 -3.12 -7.03
CA GLN A 67 -6.38 -3.67 -8.00
C GLN A 67 -5.73 -4.01 -9.35
N ALA A 68 -4.77 -3.21 -9.81
CA ALA A 68 -4.07 -3.43 -11.08
C ALA A 68 -3.26 -4.75 -11.12
N PHE A 69 -2.99 -5.34 -9.96
CA PHE A 69 -2.13 -6.53 -9.84
C PHE A 69 -2.89 -7.81 -9.48
N LEU A 70 -4.18 -7.73 -9.17
CA LEU A 70 -4.97 -8.90 -8.76
C LEU A 70 -5.06 -9.98 -9.83
N SER A 71 -5.08 -9.60 -11.11
CA SER A 71 -5.15 -10.55 -12.24
C SER A 71 -3.90 -11.42 -12.36
N PHE A 72 -2.75 -10.96 -11.86
CA PHE A 72 -1.49 -11.71 -11.89
C PHE A 72 -1.36 -12.70 -10.71
N ILE A 73 -2.27 -12.65 -9.74
CA ILE A 73 -2.25 -13.60 -8.62
C ILE A 73 -2.84 -14.92 -9.08
N GLU A 74 -2.02 -15.96 -9.08
CA GLU A 74 -2.39 -17.32 -9.44
C GLU A 74 -2.00 -18.27 -8.31
N ILE A 75 -3.00 -18.97 -7.77
CA ILE A 75 -2.87 -20.06 -6.81
C ILE A 75 -3.64 -21.26 -7.34
N GLY A 76 -3.37 -22.45 -6.81
CA GLY A 76 -4.02 -23.69 -7.28
C GLY A 76 -5.55 -23.70 -7.11
N ASP A 77 -6.08 -22.88 -6.21
CA ASP A 77 -7.51 -22.78 -5.90
C ASP A 77 -8.01 -21.35 -6.18
N LYS A 78 -8.71 -21.18 -7.31
CA LYS A 78 -9.24 -19.88 -7.72
C LYS A 78 -10.34 -19.36 -6.80
N GLU A 79 -11.22 -20.25 -6.31
CA GLU A 79 -12.32 -19.85 -5.43
C GLU A 79 -11.77 -19.37 -4.08
N LEU A 80 -10.76 -20.05 -3.57
CA LEU A 80 -10.06 -19.62 -2.35
C LEU A 80 -9.39 -18.25 -2.53
N LYS A 81 -8.73 -17.99 -3.68
CA LYS A 81 -8.18 -16.67 -4.01
C LYS A 81 -9.27 -15.60 -3.94
N GLU A 82 -10.37 -15.80 -4.65
CA GLU A 82 -11.48 -14.84 -4.72
C GLU A 82 -12.08 -14.59 -3.34
N SER A 83 -12.26 -15.62 -2.54
CA SER A 83 -12.73 -15.53 -1.15
C SER A 83 -11.81 -14.69 -0.28
N ILE A 84 -10.50 -14.96 -0.31
CA ILE A 84 -9.50 -14.20 0.48
C ILE A 84 -9.49 -12.73 0.05
N VAL A 85 -9.46 -12.45 -1.24
CA VAL A 85 -9.45 -11.06 -1.76
C VAL A 85 -10.72 -10.33 -1.33
N CYS A 86 -11.89 -10.96 -1.48
CA CYS A 86 -13.17 -10.34 -1.11
C CYS A 86 -13.24 -10.07 0.40
N GLU A 87 -12.94 -11.06 1.24
CA GLU A 87 -13.01 -10.94 2.71
C GLU A 87 -12.05 -9.85 3.23
N THR A 88 -10.78 -9.89 2.81
CA THR A 88 -9.79 -8.96 3.32
C THR A 88 -9.99 -7.53 2.82
N THR A 89 -10.47 -7.37 1.58
CA THR A 89 -10.89 -6.07 1.03
C THR A 89 -12.07 -5.49 1.83
N ALA A 90 -13.07 -6.31 2.15
CA ALA A 90 -14.22 -5.87 2.95
C ALA A 90 -13.78 -5.39 4.34
N VAL A 91 -12.86 -6.10 5.00
CA VAL A 91 -12.32 -5.70 6.32
C VAL A 91 -11.58 -4.37 6.23
N LEU A 92 -10.76 -4.14 5.19
CA LEU A 92 -10.08 -2.86 4.99
C LEU A 92 -11.06 -1.72 4.73
N ASN A 93 -12.07 -1.92 3.88
CA ASN A 93 -13.11 -0.92 3.64
C ASN A 93 -13.87 -0.57 4.93
N MET A 94 -14.22 -1.56 5.75
CA MET A 94 -14.82 -1.31 7.06
C MET A 94 -13.89 -0.49 7.99
N ARG A 95 -12.58 -0.69 7.91
CA ARG A 95 -11.60 0.12 8.66
C ARG A 95 -11.57 1.56 8.17
N ILE A 96 -11.53 1.77 6.86
CA ILE A 96 -11.59 3.08 6.20
C ILE A 96 -12.85 3.84 6.63
N ASP A 97 -13.97 3.14 6.79
CA ASP A 97 -15.25 3.70 7.25
C ASP A 97 -15.36 3.83 8.78
N GLY A 98 -14.31 3.51 9.53
CA GLY A 98 -14.30 3.58 10.99
C GLY A 98 -15.11 2.47 11.69
N LYS A 99 -15.45 1.39 10.99
CA LYS A 99 -16.33 0.29 11.46
C LYS A 99 -15.57 -0.98 11.83
N SER A 100 -14.23 -0.98 11.84
CA SER A 100 -13.40 -2.15 12.13
C SER A 100 -12.26 -1.81 13.09
N SER A 101 -11.70 -2.83 13.74
CA SER A 101 -10.61 -2.72 14.69
C SER A 101 -9.24 -3.07 14.08
N ALA A 102 -8.16 -2.60 14.70
CA ALA A 102 -6.80 -2.97 14.34
C ALA A 102 -6.55 -4.49 14.40
N TYR A 103 -7.20 -5.19 15.33
CA TYR A 103 -7.12 -6.65 15.47
C TYR A 103 -7.66 -7.37 14.22
N LYS A 104 -8.85 -6.98 13.74
CA LYS A 104 -9.45 -7.55 12.52
C LYS A 104 -8.56 -7.30 11.31
N LEU A 105 -7.98 -6.11 11.20
CA LEU A 105 -7.06 -5.77 10.12
C LEU A 105 -5.77 -6.59 10.14
N ARG A 106 -5.23 -6.85 11.32
CA ARG A 106 -4.04 -7.71 11.46
C ARG A 106 -4.33 -9.12 10.97
N ASN A 107 -5.47 -9.69 11.35
CA ASN A 107 -5.89 -11.02 10.90
C ASN A 107 -6.15 -11.05 9.39
N ALA A 108 -6.78 -10.01 8.83
CA ALA A 108 -6.96 -9.87 7.39
C ALA A 108 -5.61 -9.79 6.65
N GLY A 109 -4.64 -9.07 7.20
CA GLY A 109 -3.27 -9.01 6.66
C GLY A 109 -2.59 -10.39 6.64
N PHE A 110 -2.72 -11.17 7.70
CA PHE A 110 -2.21 -12.56 7.74
C PHE A 110 -2.91 -13.45 6.71
N LEU A 111 -4.22 -13.32 6.56
CA LEU A 111 -4.99 -14.06 5.56
C LEU A 111 -4.56 -13.69 4.13
N ALA A 112 -4.42 -12.40 3.83
CA ALA A 112 -3.95 -11.93 2.52
C ALA A 112 -2.52 -12.41 2.20
N ASN A 113 -1.63 -12.50 3.21
CA ASN A 113 -0.28 -13.04 3.03
C ASN A 113 -0.24 -14.51 2.58
N LYS A 114 -1.27 -15.30 2.85
CA LYS A 114 -1.36 -16.69 2.38
C LYS A 114 -1.38 -16.78 0.85
N LEU A 115 -1.92 -15.78 0.16
CA LEU A 115 -1.90 -15.74 -1.30
C LEU A 115 -0.47 -15.79 -1.85
N GLY A 116 0.47 -15.06 -1.24
CA GLY A 116 1.88 -15.11 -1.62
C GLY A 116 2.56 -16.45 -1.34
N GLN A 117 2.15 -17.14 -0.26
CA GLN A 117 2.67 -18.45 0.10
C GLN A 117 2.17 -19.55 -0.84
N MET A 118 0.93 -19.43 -1.34
CA MET A 118 0.29 -20.38 -2.25
C MET A 118 0.54 -20.08 -3.72
N SER A 119 1.23 -18.99 -4.05
CA SER A 119 1.48 -18.56 -5.42
C SER A 119 2.32 -19.55 -6.21
N ILE A 120 1.95 -19.78 -7.48
CA ILE A 120 2.59 -20.79 -8.35
C ILE A 120 3.92 -20.35 -8.96
N ASN A 121 4.20 -19.04 -8.98
CA ASN A 121 5.42 -18.45 -9.53
C ASN A 121 5.74 -17.10 -8.88
N ASP A 122 6.88 -16.51 -9.22
CA ASP A 122 7.32 -15.23 -8.65
C ASP A 122 6.41 -14.06 -9.06
N LEU A 123 5.89 -14.04 -10.28
CA LEU A 123 4.96 -13.00 -10.72
C LEU A 123 3.71 -12.97 -9.84
N SER A 124 3.09 -14.12 -9.64
CA SER A 124 1.95 -14.29 -8.74
C SER A 124 2.29 -13.93 -7.31
N LYS A 125 3.42 -14.42 -6.80
CA LYS A 125 3.88 -14.17 -5.43
C LYS A 125 4.06 -12.67 -5.14
N TYR A 126 4.73 -11.94 -6.01
CA TYR A 126 4.97 -10.52 -5.79
C TYR A 126 3.70 -9.68 -6.02
N SER A 127 2.83 -10.08 -6.94
CA SER A 127 1.49 -9.48 -7.08
C SER A 127 0.62 -9.69 -5.83
N ALA A 128 0.67 -10.88 -5.24
CA ALA A 128 0.03 -11.15 -3.96
C ALA A 128 0.63 -10.31 -2.81
N ARG A 129 1.94 -10.01 -2.85
CA ARG A 129 2.58 -9.10 -1.89
C ARG A 129 2.10 -7.66 -2.03
N VAL A 130 1.88 -7.16 -3.27
CA VAL A 130 1.26 -5.85 -3.49
C VAL A 130 -0.07 -5.79 -2.74
N PHE A 131 -0.93 -6.78 -2.95
CA PHE A 131 -2.24 -6.84 -2.31
C PHE A 131 -2.15 -6.99 -0.80
N ALA A 132 -1.36 -7.91 -0.28
CA ALA A 132 -1.23 -8.13 1.15
C ALA A 132 -0.72 -6.89 1.90
N GLN A 133 0.24 -6.16 1.33
CA GLN A 133 0.74 -4.90 1.89
C GLN A 133 -0.33 -3.81 1.84
N SER A 134 -1.17 -3.77 0.80
CA SER A 134 -2.29 -2.83 0.74
C SER A 134 -3.30 -3.09 1.87
N ILE A 135 -3.63 -4.34 2.16
CA ILE A 135 -4.48 -4.69 3.30
C ILE A 135 -3.83 -4.29 4.63
N ALA A 136 -2.53 -4.57 4.79
CA ALA A 136 -1.77 -4.22 6.00
C ALA A 136 -1.71 -2.70 6.25
N THR A 137 -1.94 -1.87 5.23
CA THR A 137 -2.06 -0.41 5.40
C THR A 137 -3.17 -0.03 6.39
N GLY A 138 -4.21 -0.84 6.53
CA GLY A 138 -5.24 -0.61 7.53
C GLY A 138 -4.77 -0.74 8.98
N HIS A 139 -3.58 -1.31 9.20
CA HIS A 139 -2.92 -1.39 10.51
C HIS A 139 -1.82 -0.35 10.66
N MET A 140 -0.95 -0.20 9.66
CA MET A 140 0.13 0.79 9.65
C MET A 140 0.22 1.43 8.26
N ARG A 141 0.20 2.76 8.22
CA ARG A 141 0.24 3.50 6.95
C ARG A 141 1.52 3.28 6.12
N GLY A 142 2.63 2.99 6.80
CA GLY A 142 3.92 2.70 6.14
C GLY A 142 3.88 1.50 5.20
N HIS A 143 2.91 0.60 5.31
CA HIS A 143 2.73 -0.49 4.36
C HIS A 143 2.34 -0.02 2.95
N ALA A 144 1.81 1.19 2.80
CA ALA A 144 1.42 1.72 1.49
C ALA A 144 2.60 1.86 0.53
N ILE A 145 3.71 2.45 0.99
CA ILE A 145 4.91 2.58 0.14
C ILE A 145 5.56 1.22 -0.12
N VAL A 146 5.51 0.30 0.84
CA VAL A 146 5.98 -1.08 0.64
C VAL A 146 5.15 -1.80 -0.42
N SER A 147 3.81 -1.63 -0.41
CA SER A 147 2.92 -2.15 -1.46
C SER A 147 3.32 -1.60 -2.84
N SER A 148 3.59 -0.29 -2.93
CA SER A 148 4.02 0.33 -4.18
C SER A 148 5.37 -0.18 -4.68
N ASP A 149 6.30 -0.47 -3.77
CA ASP A 149 7.60 -1.03 -4.12
C ASP A 149 7.46 -2.48 -4.65
N TYR A 150 6.55 -3.28 -4.07
CA TYR A 150 6.21 -4.61 -4.63
C TYR A 150 5.57 -4.50 -6.02
N ALA A 151 4.78 -3.46 -6.30
CA ALA A 151 4.27 -3.21 -7.65
C ALA A 151 5.41 -2.99 -8.65
N ILE A 152 6.43 -2.22 -8.28
CA ILE A 152 7.65 -2.07 -9.10
C ILE A 152 8.37 -3.42 -9.27
N LYS A 153 8.41 -4.26 -8.24
CA LYS A 153 8.97 -5.62 -8.39
C LYS A 153 8.23 -6.43 -9.44
N VAL A 154 6.90 -6.34 -9.49
CA VAL A 154 6.09 -6.99 -10.54
C VAL A 154 6.46 -6.43 -11.92
N ILE A 155 6.59 -5.12 -12.07
CA ILE A 155 7.02 -4.49 -13.33
C ILE A 155 8.43 -4.96 -13.73
N ASN A 156 9.37 -5.07 -12.77
CA ASN A 156 10.72 -5.59 -13.06
C ASN A 156 10.72 -7.06 -13.54
N ILE A 157 9.74 -7.86 -13.13
CA ILE A 157 9.58 -9.24 -13.60
C ILE A 157 8.98 -9.27 -15.00
N LEU A 158 7.93 -8.47 -15.26
CA LEU A 158 7.24 -8.41 -16.55
C LEU A 158 8.12 -7.79 -17.65
N PHE A 159 8.92 -6.80 -17.29
CA PHE A 159 9.72 -5.99 -18.21
C PHE A 159 11.15 -5.84 -17.66
N PRO A 160 11.98 -6.90 -17.71
CA PRO A 160 13.33 -6.87 -17.16
C PRO A 160 14.18 -5.76 -17.79
N ASN A 161 14.82 -4.96 -16.93
CA ASN A 161 15.70 -3.83 -17.31
C ASN A 161 15.02 -2.70 -18.12
N ASP A 162 13.70 -2.62 -18.12
CA ASP A 162 12.95 -1.57 -18.79
C ASP A 162 12.61 -0.42 -17.80
N ASN A 163 13.47 0.59 -17.78
CA ASN A 163 13.28 1.76 -16.91
C ASN A 163 12.06 2.61 -17.30
N LEU A 164 11.66 2.61 -18.58
CA LEU A 164 10.47 3.34 -19.00
C LEU A 164 9.20 2.74 -18.37
N LYS A 165 9.11 1.42 -18.33
CA LYS A 165 7.98 0.73 -17.67
C LYS A 165 7.93 0.99 -16.17
N VAL A 166 9.08 1.06 -15.52
CA VAL A 166 9.17 1.48 -14.11
C VAL A 166 8.66 2.90 -13.91
N GLU A 167 9.07 3.84 -14.77
CA GLU A 167 8.61 5.22 -14.70
C GLU A 167 7.12 5.37 -15.00
N GLU A 168 6.59 4.64 -15.97
CA GLU A 168 5.16 4.59 -16.27
C GLU A 168 4.36 4.15 -15.05
N GLU A 169 4.79 3.09 -14.37
CA GLU A 169 4.11 2.61 -13.17
C GLU A 169 4.19 3.62 -12.02
N ARG A 170 5.35 4.23 -11.79
CA ARG A 170 5.46 5.28 -10.76
C ARG A 170 4.58 6.48 -11.08
N ASN A 171 4.48 6.89 -12.35
CA ASN A 171 3.56 7.94 -12.76
C ASN A 171 2.12 7.56 -12.50
N ARG A 172 1.71 6.33 -12.84
CA ARG A 172 0.36 5.81 -12.55
C ARG A 172 0.03 5.88 -11.05
N GLN A 173 0.97 5.50 -10.19
CA GLN A 173 0.82 5.56 -8.74
C GLN A 173 0.65 7.00 -8.22
N ILE A 174 1.44 7.94 -8.77
CA ILE A 174 1.36 9.37 -8.44
C ILE A 174 0.04 9.97 -8.93
N GLU A 175 -0.37 9.65 -10.15
CA GLU A 175 -1.64 10.10 -10.72
C GLU A 175 -2.84 9.62 -9.92
N LEU A 176 -2.81 8.37 -9.46
CA LEU A 176 -3.84 7.82 -8.58
C LEU A 176 -3.91 8.57 -7.25
N ALA A 177 -2.77 8.90 -6.63
CA ALA A 177 -2.74 9.67 -5.40
C ALA A 177 -3.31 11.08 -5.60
N ASN A 178 -2.92 11.75 -6.69
CA ASN A 178 -3.45 13.08 -7.03
C ASN A 178 -4.96 13.04 -7.35
N LYS A 179 -5.44 11.97 -8.00
CA LYS A 179 -6.87 11.75 -8.24
C LYS A 179 -7.66 11.68 -6.93
N ILE A 180 -7.17 10.91 -5.96
CA ILE A 180 -7.82 10.77 -4.65
C ILE A 180 -7.82 12.12 -3.91
N ILE A 181 -6.71 12.85 -3.93
CA ILE A 181 -6.64 14.19 -3.32
C ILE A 181 -7.73 15.10 -3.92
N LYS A 182 -7.85 15.12 -5.25
CA LYS A 182 -8.84 15.93 -5.94
C LYS A 182 -10.28 15.49 -5.68
N GLU A 183 -10.52 14.17 -5.65
CA GLU A 183 -11.86 13.60 -5.46
C GLU A 183 -12.42 13.89 -4.06
N TYR A 184 -11.57 13.90 -3.05
CA TYR A 184 -11.97 14.09 -1.65
C TYR A 184 -11.63 15.47 -1.09
N ASP A 185 -11.16 16.38 -1.92
CA ASP A 185 -10.81 17.77 -1.56
C ASP A 185 -9.86 17.84 -0.34
N ILE A 186 -8.73 17.10 -0.44
CA ILE A 186 -7.76 16.94 0.65
C ILE A 186 -6.55 17.85 0.44
#